data_cd0a3266b7d6d45cd91dbbf51061dd90
#
_entry.id   cd0a3266b7d6d45cd91dbbf51061dd90
#
_cell.length_a   1.000
_cell.length_b   1.000
_cell.length_c   1.000
_cell.angle_alpha   90.00
_cell.angle_beta   90.00
_cell.angle_gamma   90.00
#
_symmetry.space_group_name_H-M   'P 1'
#
loop_
_entity.id
_entity.type
_entity.pdbx_description
1 polymer ?
#
loop_
_entity_poly.entity_id
_entity_poly.type
_entity_poly.pdbx_seq_one_letter_code
_entity_poly.pdbx_strand_id
1 'polypeptide(L)'
;GNTLVTYAAREGQNLVSVILKGTQPQYYVDAKALLDFGFASVKNLNISENEPLLTGAQTVLIGDQTYQSSDLSMDDQAVITVPKEASFADVDSQIMTDIPADAPVGAAAYLQYTYNDRKIGGVYLISASLKATEEAAASSVDGTGTEKDGQEHGTVTDSVQPSGSDKTVSKSNPENKNVSGGV
;
A
#
# COMPACT_ATOMS: atom_id res chain seq x y z
N GLY A 1 -30.39 -0.06 20.08
CA GLY A 1 -30.09 0.10 18.66
C GLY A 1 -28.84 -0.65 18.27
N ASN A 2 -28.79 -1.13 17.03
CA ASN A 2 -27.69 -1.91 16.49
C ASN A 2 -26.74 -1.01 15.67
N THR A 3 -25.51 -1.45 15.49
CA THR A 3 -24.53 -0.82 14.60
C THR A 3 -24.35 -1.70 13.38
N LEU A 4 -24.32 -1.10 12.19
CA LEU A 4 -24.00 -1.77 10.94
C LEU A 4 -22.85 -1.03 10.26
N VAL A 5 -21.81 -1.76 9.88
CA VAL A 5 -20.73 -1.28 9.03
C VAL A 5 -20.82 -2.04 7.70
N THR A 6 -20.84 -1.31 6.60
CA THR A 6 -20.96 -1.89 5.25
C THR A 6 -19.89 -1.32 4.35
N TYR A 7 -19.31 -2.17 3.53
CA TYR A 7 -18.38 -1.81 2.45
C TYR A 7 -19.02 -2.10 1.11
N ALA A 8 -18.79 -1.23 0.15
CA ALA A 8 -19.15 -1.47 -1.24
C ALA A 8 -18.11 -0.88 -2.20
N ALA A 9 -17.88 -1.57 -3.31
CA ALA A 9 -17.02 -1.13 -4.40
C ALA A 9 -17.82 -1.03 -5.69
N ARG A 10 -17.60 0.06 -6.46
CA ARG A 10 -18.24 0.30 -7.75
C ARG A 10 -17.32 1.17 -8.61
N GLU A 11 -16.99 0.74 -9.83
CA GLU A 11 -16.23 1.51 -10.81
C GLU A 11 -14.92 2.11 -10.24
N GLY A 12 -14.17 1.30 -9.48
CA GLY A 12 -12.93 1.74 -8.85
C GLY A 12 -13.09 2.61 -7.60
N GLN A 13 -14.32 2.94 -7.18
CA GLN A 13 -14.60 3.62 -5.92
C GLN A 13 -14.88 2.62 -4.81
N ASN A 14 -14.36 2.88 -3.62
CA ASN A 14 -14.56 2.08 -2.43
C ASN A 14 -15.19 2.95 -1.35
N LEU A 15 -16.35 2.55 -0.87
CA LEU A 15 -17.09 3.29 0.15
C LEU A 15 -17.38 2.42 1.37
N VAL A 16 -17.37 3.05 2.52
CA VAL A 16 -17.79 2.45 3.80
C VAL A 16 -18.92 3.30 4.37
N SER A 17 -20.00 2.65 4.78
CA SER A 17 -21.06 3.31 5.56
C SER A 17 -21.12 2.76 6.97
N VAL A 18 -21.43 3.63 7.94
CA VAL A 18 -21.58 3.28 9.34
C VAL A 18 -22.92 3.80 9.84
N ILE A 19 -23.78 2.89 10.28
CA ILE A 19 -25.06 3.21 10.89
C ILE A 19 -24.96 2.94 12.39
N LEU A 20 -25.19 3.94 13.19
CA LEU A 20 -25.19 3.85 14.66
C LEU A 20 -26.61 3.89 15.19
N LYS A 21 -26.92 3.04 16.16
CA LYS A 21 -28.25 2.96 16.83
C LYS A 21 -29.42 2.70 15.87
N GLY A 22 -29.15 2.01 14.75
CA GLY A 22 -30.18 1.63 13.79
C GLY A 22 -31.13 0.55 14.34
N THR A 23 -32.28 0.40 13.71
CA THR A 23 -33.23 -0.67 13.96
C THR A 23 -33.28 -1.63 12.79
N GLN A 24 -33.45 -2.92 13.06
CA GLN A 24 -33.63 -3.93 12.00
C GLN A 24 -35.06 -3.95 11.51
N PRO A 25 -35.32 -3.96 10.20
CA PRO A 25 -34.36 -4.04 9.08
C PRO A 25 -33.92 -2.67 8.54
N GLN A 26 -34.31 -1.55 9.15
CA GLN A 26 -34.14 -0.20 8.62
C GLN A 26 -32.66 0.12 8.31
N TYR A 27 -31.72 -0.31 9.15
CA TYR A 27 -30.30 0.02 8.94
C TYR A 27 -29.73 -0.55 7.62
N TYR A 28 -30.30 -1.59 7.05
CA TYR A 28 -29.90 -2.08 5.72
C TYR A 28 -30.36 -1.12 4.62
N VAL A 29 -31.57 -0.59 4.75
CA VAL A 29 -32.11 0.41 3.82
C VAL A 29 -31.28 1.69 3.88
N ASP A 30 -30.97 2.15 5.09
CA ASP A 30 -30.18 3.36 5.31
C ASP A 30 -28.75 3.20 4.78
N ALA A 31 -28.09 2.06 5.03
CA ALA A 31 -26.76 1.77 4.53
C ALA A 31 -26.72 1.77 3.00
N LYS A 32 -27.71 1.16 2.35
CA LYS A 32 -27.82 1.18 0.89
C LYS A 32 -28.00 2.60 0.36
N ALA A 33 -28.88 3.37 0.96
CA ALA A 33 -29.15 4.76 0.55
C ALA A 33 -27.91 5.65 0.70
N LEU A 34 -27.13 5.50 1.79
CA LEU A 34 -25.88 6.21 2.00
C LEU A 34 -24.80 5.83 0.96
N LEU A 35 -24.68 4.55 0.66
CA LEU A 35 -23.72 4.09 -0.36
C LEU A 35 -24.11 4.57 -1.76
N ASP A 36 -25.39 4.50 -2.13
CA ASP A 36 -25.87 5.01 -3.42
C ASP A 36 -25.66 6.52 -3.53
N PHE A 37 -25.94 7.28 -2.46
CA PHE A 37 -25.64 8.70 -2.39
C PHE A 37 -24.14 8.98 -2.56
N GLY A 38 -23.28 8.23 -1.86
CA GLY A 38 -21.83 8.36 -1.99
C GLY A 38 -21.35 8.14 -3.40
N PHE A 39 -21.73 7.03 -4.04
CA PHE A 39 -21.38 6.74 -5.43
C PHE A 39 -21.91 7.76 -6.46
N ALA A 40 -23.05 8.39 -6.16
CA ALA A 40 -23.60 9.45 -7.01
C ALA A 40 -22.91 10.80 -6.82
N SER A 41 -22.31 11.04 -5.64
CA SER A 41 -21.83 12.36 -5.22
C SER A 41 -20.37 12.61 -5.52
N VAL A 42 -19.55 11.55 -5.68
CA VAL A 42 -18.11 11.68 -5.88
C VAL A 42 -17.64 10.88 -7.10
N LYS A 43 -16.44 11.21 -7.59
CA LYS A 43 -15.72 10.46 -8.62
C LYS A 43 -14.23 10.41 -8.31
N ASN A 44 -13.55 9.40 -8.83
CA ASN A 44 -12.11 9.32 -8.84
C ASN A 44 -11.54 9.99 -10.09
N LEU A 45 -10.43 10.70 -9.90
CA LEU A 45 -9.60 11.23 -10.98
C LEU A 45 -8.22 10.59 -10.86
N ASN A 46 -7.72 9.99 -11.94
CA ASN A 46 -6.38 9.44 -11.98
C ASN A 46 -5.36 10.59 -11.97
N ILE A 47 -4.35 10.50 -11.10
CA ILE A 47 -3.35 11.55 -10.95
C ILE A 47 -2.43 11.57 -12.17
N SER A 48 -1.87 10.42 -12.55
CA SER A 48 -0.87 10.36 -13.63
C SER A 48 -1.40 10.80 -14.98
N GLU A 49 -2.69 10.64 -15.23
CA GLU A 49 -3.35 11.08 -16.49
C GLU A 49 -3.62 12.59 -16.53
N ASN A 50 -3.73 13.24 -15.36
CA ASN A 50 -4.14 14.64 -15.25
C ASN A 50 -3.04 15.59 -14.78
N GLU A 51 -1.98 15.05 -14.13
CA GLU A 51 -0.89 15.87 -13.57
C GLU A 51 0.07 16.33 -14.67
N PRO A 52 0.20 17.66 -14.91
CA PRO A 52 1.06 18.17 -15.96
C PRO A 52 2.55 18.15 -15.58
N LEU A 53 2.90 17.97 -14.32
CA LEU A 53 4.28 18.07 -13.79
C LEU A 53 5.26 17.15 -14.51
N LEU A 54 4.81 15.95 -14.91
CA LEU A 54 5.63 14.97 -15.62
C LEU A 54 5.39 14.97 -17.14
N THR A 55 4.60 15.91 -17.64
CA THR A 55 4.26 15.97 -19.06
C THR A 55 5.36 16.70 -19.84
N GLY A 56 5.94 16.04 -20.85
CA GLY A 56 6.97 16.62 -21.70
C GLY A 56 8.38 16.61 -21.07
N ALA A 57 9.32 17.20 -21.78
CA ALA A 57 10.71 17.33 -21.33
C ALA A 57 10.90 18.64 -20.58
N GLN A 58 10.62 18.65 -19.30
CA GLN A 58 10.77 19.82 -18.43
C GLN A 58 11.59 19.49 -17.18
N THR A 59 12.06 20.54 -16.52
CA THR A 59 12.71 20.42 -15.23
C THR A 59 11.72 20.69 -14.10
N VAL A 60 11.80 19.90 -13.05
CA VAL A 60 10.98 20.00 -11.84
C VAL A 60 11.89 20.36 -10.68
N LEU A 61 11.62 21.48 -10.00
CA LEU A 61 12.33 21.89 -8.80
C LEU A 61 11.66 21.26 -7.58
N ILE A 62 12.40 20.46 -6.82
CA ILE A 62 11.95 19.82 -5.59
C ILE A 62 12.91 20.21 -4.48
N GLY A 63 12.49 21.09 -3.57
CA GLY A 63 13.39 21.71 -2.61
C GLY A 63 14.49 22.49 -3.32
N ASP A 64 15.75 22.16 -3.03
CA ASP A 64 16.93 22.75 -3.66
C ASP A 64 17.49 21.91 -4.82
N GLN A 65 16.81 20.84 -5.20
CA GLN A 65 17.23 19.91 -6.25
C GLN A 65 16.39 20.07 -7.51
N THR A 66 17.05 19.97 -8.66
CA THR A 66 16.40 20.02 -9.97
C THR A 66 16.41 18.64 -10.61
N TYR A 67 15.24 18.14 -10.97
CA TYR A 67 15.04 16.85 -11.62
C TYR A 67 14.57 17.05 -13.07
N GLN A 68 14.96 16.14 -13.95
CA GLN A 68 14.31 16.03 -15.26
C GLN A 68 12.98 15.29 -15.08
N SER A 69 11.92 15.73 -15.75
CA SER A 69 10.63 15.05 -15.70
C SER A 69 10.74 13.58 -16.13
N SER A 70 11.68 13.26 -17.03
CA SER A 70 11.98 11.89 -17.47
C SER A 70 12.62 10.99 -16.39
N ASP A 71 13.23 11.58 -15.36
CA ASP A 71 13.80 10.85 -14.20
C ASP A 71 12.74 10.60 -13.12
N LEU A 72 11.60 11.31 -13.19
CA LEU A 72 10.53 11.21 -12.21
C LEU A 72 9.41 10.31 -12.72
N SER A 73 8.85 9.54 -11.81
CA SER A 73 7.66 8.72 -12.03
C SER A 73 6.72 8.81 -10.84
N MET A 74 5.48 8.42 -11.03
CA MET A 74 4.48 8.27 -9.98
C MET A 74 3.67 6.99 -10.20
N ASP A 75 2.94 6.56 -9.17
CA ASP A 75 2.02 5.44 -9.29
C ASP A 75 0.91 5.78 -10.29
N ASP A 76 0.82 5.00 -11.36
CA ASP A 76 -0.18 5.15 -12.43
C ASP A 76 -1.60 4.78 -12.01
N GLN A 77 -1.75 4.07 -10.89
CA GLN A 77 -3.03 3.72 -10.29
C GLN A 77 -3.49 4.72 -9.22
N ALA A 78 -2.65 5.72 -8.89
CA ALA A 78 -3.00 6.70 -7.89
C ALA A 78 -4.18 7.58 -8.32
N VAL A 79 -5.15 7.72 -7.42
CA VAL A 79 -6.36 8.51 -7.66
C VAL A 79 -6.61 9.49 -6.51
N ILE A 80 -7.27 10.59 -6.84
CA ILE A 80 -7.91 11.49 -5.87
C ILE A 80 -9.42 11.41 -6.03
N THR A 81 -10.14 11.54 -4.94
CA THR A 81 -11.61 11.54 -4.94
C THR A 81 -12.11 12.97 -4.77
N VAL A 82 -12.92 13.40 -5.72
CA VAL A 82 -13.51 14.75 -5.77
C VAL A 82 -15.02 14.68 -5.91
N PRO A 83 -15.77 15.77 -5.62
CA PRO A 83 -17.18 15.85 -5.94
C PRO A 83 -17.42 15.57 -7.43
N LYS A 84 -18.59 15.03 -7.75
CA LYS A 84 -18.95 14.60 -9.12
C LYS A 84 -18.74 15.71 -10.16
N GLU A 85 -19.06 16.94 -9.77
CA GLU A 85 -19.01 18.14 -10.64
C GLU A 85 -17.59 18.73 -10.77
N ALA A 86 -16.67 18.42 -9.85
CA ALA A 86 -15.32 18.96 -9.84
C ALA A 86 -14.46 18.32 -10.95
N SER A 87 -13.51 19.10 -11.47
CA SER A 87 -12.48 18.65 -12.40
C SER A 87 -11.10 18.66 -11.75
N PHE A 88 -10.09 18.12 -12.41
CA PHE A 88 -8.71 18.20 -11.90
C PHE A 88 -8.20 19.65 -11.83
N ALA A 89 -8.73 20.55 -12.66
CA ALA A 89 -8.37 21.97 -12.62
C ALA A 89 -8.91 22.72 -11.37
N ASP A 90 -9.86 22.13 -10.64
CA ASP A 90 -10.39 22.69 -9.40
C ASP A 90 -9.60 22.21 -8.16
N VAL A 91 -8.55 21.43 -8.38
CA VAL A 91 -7.72 20.82 -7.33
C VAL A 91 -6.38 21.54 -7.27
N ASP A 92 -5.98 21.94 -6.07
CA ASP A 92 -4.64 22.49 -5.81
C ASP A 92 -3.66 21.38 -5.52
N SER A 93 -2.41 21.52 -6.03
CA SER A 93 -1.33 20.60 -5.74
C SER A 93 -0.15 21.30 -5.06
N GLN A 94 0.52 20.59 -4.17
CA GLN A 94 1.70 21.07 -3.46
C GLN A 94 2.77 19.98 -3.38
N ILE A 95 4.00 20.33 -3.74
CA ILE A 95 5.17 19.46 -3.58
C ILE A 95 5.66 19.55 -2.13
N MET A 96 5.61 18.41 -1.43
CA MET A 96 6.11 18.26 -0.07
C MET A 96 7.46 17.55 -0.11
N THR A 97 8.47 18.15 0.51
CA THR A 97 9.84 17.62 0.55
C THR A 97 10.19 16.91 1.86
N ASP A 98 9.30 16.99 2.84
CA ASP A 98 9.44 16.23 4.10
C ASP A 98 8.98 14.79 3.86
N ILE A 99 9.92 13.92 3.54
CA ILE A 99 9.69 12.52 3.19
C ILE A 99 9.85 11.66 4.45
N PRO A 100 8.83 10.94 4.87
CA PRO A 100 8.91 10.05 6.03
C PRO A 100 9.80 8.84 5.73
N ALA A 101 10.37 8.24 6.78
CA ALA A 101 11.33 7.14 6.66
C ALA A 101 10.73 5.84 6.06
N ASP A 102 9.41 5.71 6.07
CA ASP A 102 8.66 4.59 5.49
C ASP A 102 8.16 4.85 4.07
N ALA A 103 8.59 5.96 3.45
CA ALA A 103 8.28 6.27 2.07
C ALA A 103 8.90 5.23 1.10
N PRO A 104 8.37 5.11 -0.12
CA PRO A 104 8.96 4.25 -1.14
C PRO A 104 10.41 4.62 -1.45
N VAL A 105 11.25 3.62 -1.76
CA VAL A 105 12.64 3.79 -2.19
C VAL A 105 12.71 4.72 -3.40
N GLY A 106 13.59 5.71 -3.35
CA GLY A 106 13.75 6.71 -4.40
C GLY A 106 12.72 7.86 -4.35
N ALA A 107 11.94 7.99 -3.27
CA ALA A 107 10.97 9.08 -3.12
C ALA A 107 11.71 10.43 -3.06
N ALA A 108 11.50 11.27 -4.07
CA ALA A 108 12.05 12.62 -4.13
C ALA A 108 11.13 13.66 -3.46
N ALA A 109 9.81 13.44 -3.56
CA ALA A 109 8.78 14.29 -2.97
C ALA A 109 7.46 13.54 -2.81
N TYR A 110 6.56 14.15 -2.04
CA TYR A 110 5.15 13.77 -2.00
C TYR A 110 4.32 14.91 -2.61
N LEU A 111 3.59 14.61 -3.67
CA LEU A 111 2.67 15.55 -4.30
C LEU A 111 1.32 15.44 -3.61
N GLN A 112 0.97 16.43 -2.81
CA GLN A 112 -0.26 16.49 -2.04
C GLN A 112 -1.32 17.27 -2.79
N TYR A 113 -2.55 16.75 -2.83
CA TYR A 113 -3.69 17.40 -3.45
C TYR A 113 -4.71 17.85 -2.40
N THR A 114 -5.26 19.06 -2.64
CA THR A 114 -6.31 19.66 -1.81
C THR A 114 -7.46 20.14 -2.67
N TYR A 115 -8.66 20.06 -2.10
CA TYR A 115 -9.87 20.61 -2.69
C TYR A 115 -10.65 21.34 -1.60
N ASN A 116 -10.93 22.64 -1.82
CA ASN A 116 -11.54 23.50 -0.81
C ASN A 116 -10.82 23.40 0.56
N ASP A 117 -9.49 23.58 0.56
CA ASP A 117 -8.61 23.52 1.74
C ASP A 117 -8.59 22.16 2.47
N ARG A 118 -9.15 21.12 1.88
CA ARG A 118 -9.14 19.75 2.44
C ARG A 118 -8.19 18.88 1.65
N LYS A 119 -7.29 18.19 2.36
CA LYS A 119 -6.46 17.15 1.77
C LYS A 119 -7.33 16.01 1.25
N ILE A 120 -7.22 15.71 -0.04
CA ILE A 120 -8.00 14.67 -0.72
C ILE A 120 -7.16 13.49 -1.20
N GLY A 121 -5.84 13.59 -1.07
CA GLY A 121 -4.93 12.52 -1.44
C GLY A 121 -3.56 13.04 -1.84
N GLY A 122 -2.77 12.17 -2.44
CA GLY A 122 -1.46 12.49 -2.99
C GLY A 122 -0.73 11.26 -3.48
N VAL A 123 0.44 11.49 -4.06
CA VAL A 123 1.29 10.45 -4.64
C VAL A 123 2.75 10.79 -4.42
N TYR A 124 3.62 9.80 -4.25
CA TYR A 124 5.06 10.02 -4.23
C TYR A 124 5.59 10.22 -5.66
N LEU A 125 6.48 11.20 -5.79
CA LEU A 125 7.34 11.36 -6.96
C LEU A 125 8.60 10.53 -6.72
N ILE A 126 8.83 9.53 -7.54
CA ILE A 126 9.98 8.63 -7.45
C ILE A 126 11.01 9.03 -8.48
N SER A 127 12.24 9.31 -8.03
CA SER A 127 13.39 9.54 -8.91
C SER A 127 14.13 8.24 -9.17
N ALA A 128 14.34 7.92 -10.45
CA ALA A 128 15.12 6.76 -10.86
C ALA A 128 16.57 6.86 -10.36
N SER A 129 17.15 8.06 -10.38
CA SER A 129 18.51 8.31 -9.93
C SER A 129 18.66 8.11 -8.42
N LEU A 130 17.73 8.62 -7.61
CA LEU A 130 17.72 8.39 -6.15
C LEU A 130 17.52 6.92 -5.82
N LYS A 131 16.57 6.27 -6.48
CA LYS A 131 16.30 4.85 -6.29
C LYS A 131 17.54 3.99 -6.55
N ALA A 132 18.25 4.22 -7.64
CA ALA A 132 19.47 3.50 -7.96
C ALA A 132 20.57 3.72 -6.89
N THR A 133 20.68 4.94 -6.33
CA THR A 133 21.65 5.27 -5.29
C THR A 133 21.32 4.56 -3.97
N GLU A 134 20.07 4.56 -3.56
CA GLU A 134 19.62 3.91 -2.32
C GLU A 134 19.74 2.38 -2.40
N GLU A 135 19.40 1.77 -3.54
CA GLU A 135 19.55 0.33 -3.78
C GLU A 135 21.03 -0.10 -3.76
N ALA A 136 21.92 0.73 -4.35
CA ALA A 136 23.37 0.48 -4.31
C ALA A 136 23.93 0.60 -2.89
N ALA A 137 23.47 1.58 -2.10
CA ALA A 137 23.86 1.74 -0.70
C ALA A 137 23.40 0.56 0.17
N ALA A 138 22.17 0.10 -0.04
CA ALA A 138 21.63 -1.07 0.69
C ALA A 138 22.41 -2.36 0.39
N SER A 139 22.83 -2.57 -0.86
CA SER A 139 23.60 -3.76 -1.24
C SER A 139 25.05 -3.74 -0.78
N SER A 140 25.62 -2.58 -0.45
CA SER A 140 26.99 -2.44 0.06
C SER A 140 27.14 -2.74 1.55
N VAL A 141 26.03 -2.77 2.31
CA VAL A 141 26.04 -3.02 3.76
C VAL A 141 26.10 -4.50 4.11
N ASP A 142 25.76 -5.40 3.19
CA ASP A 142 25.76 -6.85 3.41
C ASP A 142 27.10 -7.54 3.13
N GLY A 143 28.18 -6.79 2.86
CA GLY A 143 29.48 -7.29 2.42
C GLY A 143 30.63 -7.21 3.43
N THR A 144 30.43 -6.88 4.70
CA THR A 144 31.53 -6.80 5.69
C THR A 144 31.25 -7.62 6.94
N GLY A 145 31.58 -8.89 6.88
CA GLY A 145 31.52 -9.77 8.05
C GLY A 145 32.14 -11.12 7.84
N THR A 146 33.36 -11.22 7.26
CA THR A 146 34.21 -12.40 7.46
C THR A 146 35.66 -12.06 7.20
N GLU A 147 36.40 -11.70 8.18
CA GLU A 147 37.85 -11.94 8.23
C GLU A 147 38.19 -12.68 9.51
N LYS A 148 38.59 -13.93 9.27
CA LYS A 148 39.76 -14.64 9.74
C LYS A 148 40.33 -14.23 11.12
N ASP A 149 40.36 -15.17 12.01
CA ASP A 149 41.67 -15.52 12.52
C ASP A 149 41.75 -17.03 12.76
N GLY A 150 42.73 -17.66 12.13
CA GLY A 150 43.11 -19.03 12.34
C GLY A 150 44.11 -19.11 13.46
N GLN A 151 43.99 -20.13 14.30
CA GLN A 151 45.18 -20.85 14.76
C GLN A 151 44.84 -22.23 15.30
N GLU A 152 45.63 -23.18 14.86
CA GLU A 152 45.69 -24.60 15.18
C GLU A 152 45.81 -24.88 16.69
N HIS A 153 45.31 -25.97 17.19
CA HIS A 153 46.06 -27.14 17.64
C HIS A 153 45.20 -28.08 18.52
N GLY A 154 45.32 -29.37 18.27
CA GLY A 154 45.14 -30.36 19.35
C GLY A 154 44.04 -31.40 19.13
N THR A 155 44.39 -32.46 18.41
CA THR A 155 43.88 -33.83 18.55
C THR A 155 43.56 -34.22 20.01
N VAL A 156 42.44 -34.93 20.25
CA VAL A 156 42.39 -36.26 20.85
C VAL A 156 40.99 -36.88 20.66
N THR A 157 40.97 -38.07 20.14
CA THR A 157 39.96 -39.11 20.07
C THR A 157 39.20 -39.33 21.39
N ASP A 158 37.88 -39.57 21.37
CA ASP A 158 37.39 -40.90 21.76
C ASP A 158 35.89 -41.06 21.42
N SER A 159 35.59 -42.23 20.95
CA SER A 159 34.36 -42.88 20.64
C SER A 159 33.36 -42.93 21.81
N VAL A 160 32.07 -42.93 21.52
CA VAL A 160 31.08 -43.96 21.81
C VAL A 160 29.68 -43.58 21.38
N GLN A 161 29.11 -44.36 20.47
CA GLN A 161 27.68 -44.55 20.23
C GLN A 161 27.30 -45.88 20.93
N PRO A 162 26.05 -46.33 21.08
CA PRO A 162 24.77 -45.89 20.53
C PRO A 162 23.52 -46.13 21.47
N SER A 163 22.40 -46.08 20.84
CA SER A 163 21.08 -46.66 21.11
C SER A 163 20.09 -45.75 21.88
N GLY A 164 18.87 -45.64 21.51
CA GLY A 164 17.98 -46.38 20.67
C GLY A 164 16.54 -45.95 20.88
N SER A 165 15.75 -46.23 19.89
CA SER A 165 14.31 -46.54 19.86
C SER A 165 13.33 -45.43 20.23
N ASP A 166 12.56 -44.98 19.28
CA ASP A 166 11.37 -45.59 18.65
C ASP A 166 10.06 -45.25 19.36
N LYS A 167 9.19 -44.57 18.65
CA LYS A 167 7.78 -44.92 18.40
C LYS A 167 6.94 -43.76 17.85
N THR A 168 6.70 -43.80 16.57
CA THR A 168 5.41 -43.70 15.82
C THR A 168 4.12 -43.72 16.66
N VAL A 169 3.16 -42.88 16.24
CA VAL A 169 1.73 -43.17 15.94
C VAL A 169 1.11 -41.83 15.51
N SER A 170 0.74 -41.55 14.31
CA SER A 170 -0.25 -41.98 13.32
C SER A 170 -1.70 -41.68 13.70
N LYS A 171 -2.36 -40.95 12.76
CA LYS A 171 -3.79 -40.92 12.39
C LYS A 171 -4.73 -40.22 13.37
N SER A 172 -5.76 -39.50 12.91
CA SER A 172 -6.63 -39.63 11.74
C SER A 172 -7.59 -38.46 11.64
N ASN A 173 -7.87 -38.10 10.43
CA ASN A 173 -9.05 -37.31 10.00
C ASN A 173 -10.30 -38.22 10.06
N PRO A 174 -11.52 -37.68 10.27
CA PRO A 174 -12.61 -38.12 9.41
C PRO A 174 -13.46 -37.00 8.80
N GLU A 175 -13.59 -37.11 7.54
CA GLU A 175 -14.70 -36.98 6.60
C GLU A 175 -16.08 -36.55 7.12
N ASN A 176 -16.55 -35.50 6.42
CA ASN A 176 -17.75 -35.44 5.58
C ASN A 176 -18.94 -36.37 5.88
N LYS A 177 -20.10 -35.79 6.11
CA LYS A 177 -21.36 -36.30 5.61
C LYS A 177 -22.39 -35.22 5.32
N ASN A 178 -22.61 -35.04 4.05
CA ASN A 178 -23.75 -34.54 3.35
C ASN A 178 -25.03 -35.30 3.73
N VAL A 179 -26.12 -34.60 4.04
CA VAL A 179 -27.47 -35.16 3.90
C VAL A 179 -28.41 -34.13 3.29
N SER A 180 -28.87 -34.47 2.12
CA SER A 180 -29.99 -33.95 1.34
C SER A 180 -31.33 -34.39 1.91
N GLY A 181 -32.36 -33.60 1.65
CA GLY A 181 -33.79 -33.94 1.76
C GLY A 181 -34.59 -32.78 2.33
N GLY A 182 -35.38 -32.02 1.66
CA GLY A 182 -36.51 -32.42 0.80
C GLY A 182 -37.83 -32.32 1.57
N VAL A 183 -38.56 -31.29 1.35
CA VAL A 183 -39.99 -31.16 1.06
C VAL A 183 -40.32 -29.65 1.04
#